data_3dc66822ef341a38d0f28f9eea42f0b6
#
_entry.id   3dc66822ef341a38d0f28f9eea42f0b6
#
_cell.length_a   1.000
_cell.length_b   1.000
_cell.length_c   1.000
_cell.angle_alpha   90.00
_cell.angle_beta   90.00
_cell.angle_gamma   90.00
#
_symmetry.space_group_name_H-M   'P 1'
#
loop_
_entity.id
_entity.type
_entity.pdbx_description
1 polymer ?
#
loop_
_entity_poly.entity_id
_entity_poly.type
_entity_poly.pdbx_seq_one_letter_code
_entity_poly.pdbx_strand_id
1 'polypeptide(L)'
;DGNELIVWDPEDFDPAHPRELERLVFPRQPRHDRICLADFYRPVGSGQVDVVALQAVTAGEEVTELMASLEADGEYAEQLFVHGLGVQTAEGMAEWLHARVRSELGIAPAQGRRYSWGYPSCPEQSELTKVFALLDAPSIGLSLSGGFAVEPEQSTLAIVAHHPQAVYFGMKSGFLPKPGKVADDELVAGTDKDPARSAELSDTDPTADADDEPALVPAPS
;
A
#
# COMPACT_ATOMS: atom_id res chain seq x y z
N ASP A 1 -6.64 -21.22 8.39
CA ASP A 1 -6.86 -21.89 9.67
C ASP A 1 -6.52 -20.92 10.81
N GLY A 2 -7.51 -20.57 11.63
CA GLY A 2 -7.28 -19.64 12.73
C GLY A 2 -6.75 -18.27 12.25
N ASN A 3 -5.48 -17.97 12.54
CA ASN A 3 -4.80 -16.74 12.15
C ASN A 3 -3.88 -16.91 10.93
N GLU A 4 -3.98 -18.03 10.26
CA GLU A 4 -3.08 -18.45 9.20
C GLU A 4 -3.83 -18.53 7.87
N LEU A 5 -3.21 -18.03 6.82
CA LEU A 5 -3.64 -18.21 5.44
C LEU A 5 -2.75 -19.26 4.79
N ILE A 6 -3.34 -20.36 4.39
CA ILE A 6 -2.64 -21.46 3.72
C ILE A 6 -2.72 -21.22 2.23
N VAL A 7 -1.57 -21.16 1.57
CA VAL A 7 -1.45 -21.05 0.13
C VAL A 7 -1.23 -22.45 -0.44
N TRP A 8 -2.18 -22.92 -1.22
CA TRP A 8 -2.11 -24.20 -1.91
C TRP A 8 -1.43 -24.05 -3.26
N ASP A 9 -0.82 -25.13 -3.72
CA ASP A 9 -0.24 -25.17 -5.06
C ASP A 9 -1.34 -25.09 -6.13
N PRO A 10 -1.35 -24.02 -6.95
CA PRO A 10 -2.36 -23.88 -7.99
C PRO A 10 -2.13 -24.79 -9.20
N GLU A 11 -0.89 -25.28 -9.40
CA GLU A 11 -0.54 -26.12 -10.56
C GLU A 11 -0.88 -27.60 -10.31
N ASP A 12 -0.85 -28.04 -9.04
CA ASP A 12 -1.13 -29.42 -8.64
C ASP A 12 -2.18 -29.42 -7.52
N PHE A 13 -3.33 -28.79 -7.80
CA PHE A 13 -4.40 -28.68 -6.81
C PHE A 13 -5.34 -29.90 -6.87
N ASP A 14 -5.20 -30.82 -5.91
CA ASP A 14 -6.18 -31.88 -5.62
C ASP A 14 -6.98 -31.51 -4.35
N PRO A 15 -8.30 -31.28 -4.43
CA PRO A 15 -9.11 -30.96 -3.26
C PRO A 15 -9.08 -32.03 -2.16
N ALA A 16 -8.80 -33.30 -2.51
CA ALA A 16 -8.70 -34.38 -1.55
C ALA A 16 -7.33 -34.44 -0.84
N HIS A 17 -6.29 -33.96 -1.52
CA HIS A 17 -4.91 -33.97 -1.03
C HIS A 17 -4.18 -32.69 -1.44
N PRO A 18 -4.61 -31.51 -0.97
CA PRO A 18 -4.03 -30.25 -1.39
C PRO A 18 -2.58 -30.14 -0.91
N ARG A 19 -1.67 -29.76 -1.81
CA ARG A 19 -0.27 -29.50 -1.49
C ARG A 19 -0.11 -28.07 -0.99
N GLU A 20 0.33 -27.91 0.26
CA GLU A 20 0.67 -26.61 0.83
C GLU A 20 1.99 -26.12 0.24
N LEU A 21 1.99 -24.90 -0.30
CA LEU A 21 3.20 -24.20 -0.73
C LEU A 21 3.75 -23.34 0.40
N GLU A 22 2.88 -22.62 1.07
CA GLU A 22 3.32 -21.66 2.09
C GLU A 22 2.17 -21.36 3.07
N ARG A 23 2.53 -20.81 4.22
CA ARG A 23 1.62 -20.42 5.29
C ARG A 23 1.97 -19.03 5.80
N LEU A 24 1.08 -18.07 5.55
CA LEU A 24 1.21 -16.70 6.02
C LEU A 24 0.48 -16.52 7.34
N VAL A 25 1.15 -15.92 8.33
CA VAL A 25 0.62 -15.74 9.69
C VAL A 25 0.29 -14.28 9.93
N PHE A 26 -0.93 -14.02 10.40
CA PHE A 26 -1.41 -12.67 10.67
C PHE A 26 -1.84 -12.50 12.12
N PRO A 27 -1.52 -11.38 12.78
CA PRO A 27 -1.96 -11.14 14.14
C PRO A 27 -3.46 -10.86 14.19
N ARG A 28 -4.12 -11.41 15.19
CA ARG A 28 -5.51 -11.07 15.51
C ARG A 28 -5.55 -9.84 16.39
N GLN A 29 -6.42 -8.88 16.06
CA GLN A 29 -6.58 -7.68 16.84
C GLN A 29 -7.05 -8.01 18.27
N PRO A 30 -6.46 -7.36 19.32
CA PRO A 30 -6.80 -7.65 20.72
C PRO A 30 -8.14 -7.04 21.13
N ARG A 31 -8.65 -6.07 20.39
CA ARG A 31 -9.86 -5.27 20.71
C ARG A 31 -10.80 -5.25 19.50
N HIS A 32 -11.99 -4.65 19.70
CA HIS A 32 -13.07 -4.58 18.72
C HIS A 32 -13.53 -5.98 18.30
N ASP A 33 -13.83 -6.16 17.02
CA ASP A 33 -14.34 -7.42 16.47
C ASP A 33 -13.28 -8.53 16.40
N ARG A 34 -12.08 -8.27 16.93
CA ARG A 34 -10.95 -9.19 16.93
C ARG A 34 -10.59 -9.69 15.53
N ILE A 35 -10.64 -8.80 14.56
CA ILE A 35 -10.39 -9.08 13.15
C ILE A 35 -8.95 -9.56 12.95
N CYS A 36 -8.79 -10.57 12.13
CA CYS A 36 -7.53 -11.03 11.55
C CYS A 36 -7.65 -11.00 10.02
N LEU A 37 -6.57 -10.73 9.30
CA LEU A 37 -6.61 -10.70 7.84
C LEU A 37 -7.03 -12.05 7.25
N ALA A 38 -6.68 -13.14 7.90
CA ALA A 38 -7.11 -14.49 7.51
C ALA A 38 -8.64 -14.68 7.54
N ASP A 39 -9.39 -13.87 8.32
CA ASP A 39 -10.86 -13.99 8.40
C ASP A 39 -11.57 -13.58 7.08
N PHE A 40 -10.87 -12.89 6.19
CA PHE A 40 -11.40 -12.49 4.88
C PHE A 40 -11.32 -13.60 3.82
N TYR A 41 -10.82 -14.77 4.19
CA TYR A 41 -10.71 -15.93 3.32
C TYR A 41 -11.52 -17.10 3.87
N ARG A 42 -11.88 -18.02 2.99
CA ARG A 42 -12.69 -19.19 3.37
C ARG A 42 -11.93 -20.09 4.33
N PRO A 43 -12.57 -20.55 5.41
CA PRO A 43 -11.93 -21.47 6.34
C PRO A 43 -11.68 -22.84 5.70
N VAL A 44 -10.56 -23.45 6.03
CA VAL A 44 -10.16 -24.80 5.55
C VAL A 44 -11.28 -25.83 5.75
N GLY A 45 -11.98 -25.76 6.90
CA GLY A 45 -13.08 -26.68 7.21
C GLY A 45 -14.36 -26.47 6.38
N SER A 46 -14.43 -25.44 5.51
CA SER A 46 -15.59 -25.21 4.64
C SER A 46 -15.70 -26.20 3.48
N GLY A 47 -14.63 -26.92 3.17
CA GLY A 47 -14.54 -27.78 1.99
C GLY A 47 -14.51 -27.01 0.65
N GLN A 48 -14.31 -25.70 0.71
CA GLN A 48 -14.20 -24.83 -0.46
C GLN A 48 -12.88 -24.08 -0.41
N VAL A 49 -12.23 -23.91 -1.56
CA VAL A 49 -11.05 -23.08 -1.70
C VAL A 49 -11.42 -21.66 -2.06
N ASP A 50 -10.54 -20.76 -1.73
CA ASP A 50 -10.61 -19.35 -2.08
C ASP A 50 -9.43 -18.97 -2.96
N VAL A 51 -9.40 -17.74 -3.43
CA VAL A 51 -8.29 -17.17 -4.20
C VAL A 51 -7.58 -16.12 -3.37
N VAL A 52 -6.27 -16.21 -3.28
CA VAL A 52 -5.41 -15.13 -2.76
C VAL A 52 -4.69 -14.47 -3.92
N ALA A 53 -4.72 -13.14 -3.98
CA ALA A 53 -3.90 -12.39 -4.89
C ALA A 53 -2.77 -11.72 -4.09
N LEU A 54 -1.56 -11.90 -4.58
CA LEU A 54 -0.35 -11.22 -4.11
C LEU A 54 0.13 -10.31 -5.23
N GLN A 55 0.67 -9.15 -4.88
CA GLN A 55 1.23 -8.21 -5.85
C GLN A 55 2.56 -7.66 -5.38
N ALA A 56 3.46 -7.42 -6.34
CA ALA A 56 4.71 -6.72 -6.18
C ALA A 56 4.85 -5.70 -7.30
N VAL A 57 5.25 -4.49 -6.99
CA VAL A 57 5.54 -3.43 -7.94
C VAL A 57 6.81 -2.69 -7.52
N THR A 58 7.53 -2.17 -8.51
CA THR A 58 8.73 -1.36 -8.30
C THR A 58 8.83 -0.27 -9.36
N ALA A 59 9.34 0.88 -9.00
CA ALA A 59 9.73 1.91 -9.97
C ALA A 59 11.10 1.64 -10.62
N GLY A 60 11.81 0.60 -10.15
CA GLY A 60 13.09 0.16 -10.70
C GLY A 60 14.30 0.70 -9.97
N GLU A 61 15.44 0.03 -10.16
CA GLU A 61 16.73 0.40 -9.58
C GLU A 61 17.25 1.73 -10.14
N GLU A 62 16.87 2.07 -11.37
CA GLU A 62 17.29 3.30 -12.04
C GLU A 62 16.90 4.57 -11.27
N VAL A 63 15.79 4.52 -10.50
CA VAL A 63 15.39 5.62 -9.61
C VAL A 63 16.40 5.79 -8.47
N THR A 64 16.83 4.69 -7.87
CA THR A 64 17.83 4.68 -6.80
C THR A 64 19.18 5.19 -7.30
N GLU A 65 19.61 4.74 -8.47
CA GLU A 65 20.86 5.20 -9.10
C GLU A 65 20.84 6.69 -9.43
N LEU A 66 19.73 7.18 -9.98
CA LEU A 66 19.56 8.61 -10.25
C LEU A 66 19.59 9.44 -8.96
N MET A 67 18.92 8.98 -7.91
CA MET A 67 18.92 9.65 -6.61
C MET A 67 20.33 9.73 -6.02
N ALA A 68 21.11 8.64 -6.09
CA ALA A 68 22.49 8.61 -5.62
C ALA A 68 23.40 9.56 -6.42
N SER A 69 23.21 9.67 -7.74
CA SER A 69 23.93 10.64 -8.58
C SER A 69 23.62 12.09 -8.20
N LEU A 70 22.33 12.42 -8.03
CA LEU A 70 21.92 13.76 -7.63
C LEU A 70 22.44 14.15 -6.24
N GLU A 71 22.47 13.20 -5.31
CA GLU A 71 23.06 13.41 -3.98
C GLU A 71 24.57 13.70 -4.07
N ALA A 72 25.31 12.94 -4.88
CA ALA A 72 26.73 13.13 -5.09
C ALA A 72 27.07 14.51 -5.72
N ASP A 73 26.16 15.02 -6.56
CA ASP A 73 26.28 16.32 -7.20
C ASP A 73 25.78 17.49 -6.30
N GLY A 74 25.21 17.18 -5.11
CA GLY A 74 24.66 18.16 -4.17
C GLY A 74 23.28 18.69 -4.57
N GLU A 75 22.62 18.08 -5.53
CA GLU A 75 21.30 18.47 -6.08
C GLU A 75 20.15 17.88 -5.22
N TYR A 76 20.13 18.20 -3.93
CA TYR A 76 19.19 17.60 -2.97
C TYR A 76 17.71 17.87 -3.26
N ALA A 77 17.40 19.03 -3.86
CA ALA A 77 16.02 19.35 -4.22
C ALA A 77 15.52 18.43 -5.35
N GLU A 78 16.34 18.21 -6.38
CA GLU A 78 16.03 17.30 -7.48
C GLU A 78 15.94 15.86 -6.99
N GLN A 79 16.86 15.43 -6.11
CA GLN A 79 16.80 14.11 -5.47
C GLN A 79 15.46 13.89 -4.76
N LEU A 80 14.97 14.88 -3.99
CA LEU A 80 13.69 14.78 -3.29
C LEU A 80 12.50 14.66 -4.26
N PHE A 81 12.54 15.40 -5.38
CA PHE A 81 11.51 15.28 -6.42
C PHE A 81 11.54 13.92 -7.09
N VAL A 82 12.70 13.39 -7.41
CA VAL A 82 12.88 12.05 -8.01
C VAL A 82 12.37 10.97 -7.04
N HIS A 83 12.72 11.08 -5.75
CA HIS A 83 12.21 10.19 -4.71
C HIS A 83 10.67 10.21 -4.67
N GLY A 84 10.07 11.40 -4.56
CA GLY A 84 8.62 11.55 -4.54
C GLY A 84 7.94 11.00 -5.78
N LEU A 85 8.51 11.24 -6.97
CA LEU A 85 7.99 10.70 -8.23
C LEU A 85 8.06 9.17 -8.26
N GLY A 86 9.16 8.58 -7.82
CA GLY A 86 9.34 7.13 -7.74
C GLY A 86 8.31 6.47 -6.82
N VAL A 87 8.11 7.03 -5.61
CA VAL A 87 7.09 6.56 -4.66
C VAL A 87 5.68 6.64 -5.27
N GLN A 88 5.31 7.78 -5.87
CA GLN A 88 4.00 7.95 -6.50
C GLN A 88 3.80 7.02 -7.71
N THR A 89 4.86 6.74 -8.45
CA THR A 89 4.83 5.77 -9.55
C THR A 89 4.54 4.37 -9.04
N ALA A 90 5.24 3.91 -8.01
CA ALA A 90 5.01 2.60 -7.40
C ALA A 90 3.57 2.48 -6.84
N GLU A 91 3.07 3.51 -6.15
CA GLU A 91 1.70 3.53 -5.64
C GLU A 91 0.67 3.53 -6.77
N GLY A 92 0.85 4.33 -7.82
CA GLY A 92 -0.03 4.34 -8.99
C GLY A 92 -0.08 2.99 -9.71
N MET A 93 1.08 2.33 -9.86
CA MET A 93 1.17 0.98 -10.43
C MET A 93 0.46 -0.05 -9.52
N ALA A 94 0.61 0.05 -8.20
CA ALA A 94 -0.05 -0.83 -7.25
C ALA A 94 -1.59 -0.68 -7.30
N GLU A 95 -2.11 0.53 -7.44
CA GLU A 95 -3.55 0.78 -7.62
C GLU A 95 -4.06 0.24 -8.97
N TRP A 96 -3.31 0.48 -10.04
CA TRP A 96 -3.64 -0.08 -11.36
C TRP A 96 -3.70 -1.61 -11.30
N LEU A 97 -2.71 -2.26 -10.70
CA LEU A 97 -2.67 -3.72 -10.57
C LEU A 97 -3.80 -4.24 -9.69
N HIS A 98 -4.13 -3.54 -8.59
CA HIS A 98 -5.27 -3.88 -7.74
C HIS A 98 -6.60 -3.78 -8.51
N ALA A 99 -6.79 -2.75 -9.34
CA ALA A 99 -7.96 -2.62 -10.20
C ALA A 99 -8.03 -3.78 -11.21
N ARG A 100 -6.90 -4.20 -11.77
CA ARG A 100 -6.80 -5.35 -12.65
C ARG A 100 -7.17 -6.66 -11.94
N VAL A 101 -6.66 -6.90 -10.73
CA VAL A 101 -7.03 -8.05 -9.89
C VAL A 101 -8.54 -8.11 -9.68
N ARG A 102 -9.18 -6.99 -9.33
CA ARG A 102 -10.65 -6.93 -9.18
C ARG A 102 -11.37 -7.30 -10.47
N SER A 103 -10.89 -6.80 -11.60
CA SER A 103 -11.47 -7.10 -12.91
C SER A 103 -11.34 -8.59 -13.26
N GLU A 104 -10.18 -9.20 -13.04
CA GLU A 104 -9.93 -10.62 -13.30
C GLU A 104 -10.76 -11.53 -12.39
N LEU A 105 -10.99 -11.12 -11.14
CA LEU A 105 -11.86 -11.82 -10.20
C LEU A 105 -13.36 -11.56 -10.45
N GLY A 106 -13.73 -10.66 -11.36
CA GLY A 106 -15.11 -10.33 -11.66
C GLY A 106 -15.87 -9.69 -10.49
N ILE A 107 -15.16 -8.99 -9.60
CA ILE A 107 -15.75 -8.33 -8.43
C ILE A 107 -15.94 -6.82 -8.64
N ALA A 108 -16.76 -6.19 -7.78
CA ALA A 108 -17.04 -4.76 -7.90
C ALA A 108 -15.76 -3.90 -7.71
N PRO A 109 -15.65 -2.74 -8.40
CA PRO A 109 -14.44 -1.89 -8.33
C PRO A 109 -14.07 -1.40 -6.92
N ALA A 110 -15.04 -1.30 -6.01
CA ALA A 110 -14.82 -0.88 -4.63
C ALA A 110 -14.67 -2.07 -3.64
N GLN A 111 -14.79 -3.31 -4.12
CA GLN A 111 -14.73 -4.50 -3.27
C GLN A 111 -13.29 -4.91 -3.00
N GLY A 112 -13.07 -5.42 -1.79
CA GLY A 112 -11.75 -5.87 -1.36
C GLY A 112 -10.83 -4.74 -0.92
N ARG A 113 -9.68 -5.12 -0.36
CA ARG A 113 -8.64 -4.19 0.10
C ARG A 113 -7.26 -4.79 -0.14
N ARG A 114 -6.30 -3.90 -0.37
CA ARG A 114 -4.87 -4.21 -0.48
C ARG A 114 -4.21 -3.95 0.89
N TYR A 115 -3.46 -4.91 1.39
CA TYR A 115 -2.74 -4.79 2.66
C TYR A 115 -1.25 -5.01 2.41
N SER A 116 -0.45 -4.00 2.72
CA SER A 116 1.02 -4.09 2.64
C SER A 116 1.61 -4.49 3.98
N TRP A 117 2.73 -5.25 3.96
CA TRP A 117 3.44 -5.64 5.16
C TRP A 117 4.10 -4.43 5.84
N GLY A 118 4.24 -4.51 7.18
CA GLY A 118 4.68 -3.39 8.01
C GLY A 118 3.55 -2.51 8.54
N TYR A 119 2.32 -2.66 8.01
CA TYR A 119 1.13 -1.97 8.52
C TYR A 119 0.43 -2.77 9.62
N PRO A 120 -0.43 -2.13 10.45
CA PRO A 120 -1.05 -2.78 11.61
C PRO A 120 -1.84 -4.06 11.33
N SER A 121 -2.34 -4.24 10.12
CA SER A 121 -3.06 -5.46 9.72
C SER A 121 -2.14 -6.65 9.46
N CYS A 122 -0.90 -6.40 9.04
CA CYS A 122 0.15 -7.38 8.79
C CYS A 122 1.54 -6.80 9.15
N PRO A 123 1.83 -6.62 10.45
CA PRO A 123 3.01 -5.88 10.90
C PRO A 123 4.33 -6.66 10.75
N GLU A 124 4.27 -7.97 10.63
CA GLU A 124 5.46 -8.83 10.65
C GLU A 124 6.11 -8.87 9.26
N GLN A 125 7.18 -8.07 9.09
CA GLN A 125 7.89 -7.95 7.82
C GLN A 125 8.69 -9.20 7.44
N SER A 126 9.05 -10.05 8.39
CA SER A 126 9.75 -11.32 8.10
C SER A 126 8.90 -12.26 7.23
N GLU A 127 7.57 -12.16 7.26
CA GLU A 127 6.66 -12.88 6.38
C GLU A 127 6.88 -12.56 4.89
N LEU A 128 7.51 -11.40 4.57
CA LEU A 128 7.85 -11.04 3.19
C LEU A 128 8.78 -12.05 2.52
N THR A 129 9.61 -12.79 3.25
CA THR A 129 10.46 -13.84 2.68
C THR A 129 9.64 -14.89 1.95
N LYS A 130 8.48 -15.24 2.49
CA LYS A 130 7.54 -16.21 1.92
C LYS A 130 6.86 -15.64 0.66
N VAL A 131 6.42 -14.37 0.75
CA VAL A 131 5.78 -13.67 -0.38
C VAL A 131 6.74 -13.50 -1.54
N PHE A 132 8.01 -13.20 -1.26
CA PHE A 132 9.08 -13.13 -2.25
C PHE A 132 9.25 -14.44 -3.01
N ALA A 133 9.22 -15.56 -2.29
CA ALA A 133 9.31 -16.89 -2.90
C ALA A 133 8.08 -17.21 -3.76
N LEU A 134 6.86 -16.88 -3.28
CA LEU A 134 5.62 -17.12 -4.01
C LEU A 134 5.50 -16.31 -5.30
N LEU A 135 6.03 -15.08 -5.32
CA LEU A 135 5.94 -14.15 -6.45
C LEU A 135 7.18 -14.19 -7.38
N ASP A 136 8.23 -14.91 -7.01
CA ASP A 136 9.54 -14.79 -7.66
C ASP A 136 9.96 -13.29 -7.78
N ALA A 137 9.81 -12.55 -6.68
CA ALA A 137 10.04 -11.11 -6.65
C ALA A 137 11.44 -10.68 -7.13
N PRO A 138 12.52 -11.47 -6.94
CA PRO A 138 13.82 -11.17 -7.53
C PRO A 138 13.81 -11.08 -9.06
N SER A 139 12.89 -11.75 -9.74
CA SER A 139 12.80 -11.70 -11.22
C SER A 139 12.45 -10.31 -11.76
N ILE A 140 11.89 -9.44 -10.92
CA ILE A 140 11.59 -8.03 -11.26
C ILE A 140 12.56 -7.05 -10.56
N GLY A 141 13.70 -7.53 -10.06
CA GLY A 141 14.73 -6.70 -9.46
C GLY A 141 14.50 -6.34 -7.99
N LEU A 142 13.58 -7.02 -7.29
CA LEU A 142 13.36 -6.79 -5.87
C LEU A 142 14.27 -7.62 -4.99
N SER A 143 14.70 -7.05 -3.86
CA SER A 143 15.42 -7.75 -2.79
C SER A 143 14.88 -7.37 -1.41
N LEU A 144 15.31 -8.09 -0.38
CA LEU A 144 15.04 -7.77 1.01
C LEU A 144 16.34 -7.42 1.73
N SER A 145 16.33 -6.30 2.44
CA SER A 145 17.41 -5.96 3.36
C SER A 145 17.49 -6.95 4.53
N GLY A 146 18.55 -6.85 5.33
CA GLY A 146 18.67 -7.65 6.56
C GLY A 146 17.57 -7.39 7.60
N GLY A 147 16.84 -6.29 7.49
CA GLY A 147 15.67 -5.94 8.30
C GLY A 147 14.33 -6.21 7.62
N PHE A 148 14.33 -6.96 6.51
CA PHE A 148 13.15 -7.28 5.70
C PHE A 148 12.49 -6.06 5.04
N ALA A 149 13.18 -4.93 4.90
CA ALA A 149 12.71 -3.84 4.06
C ALA A 149 12.87 -4.23 2.58
N VAL A 150 11.90 -3.84 1.75
CA VAL A 150 11.94 -4.07 0.30
C VAL A 150 12.89 -3.09 -0.35
N GLU A 151 13.74 -3.59 -1.23
CA GLU A 151 14.68 -2.82 -2.03
C GLU A 151 14.44 -3.10 -3.53
N PRO A 152 14.49 -2.08 -4.40
CA PRO A 152 14.68 -0.64 -4.12
C PRO A 152 13.50 -0.04 -3.33
N GLU A 153 13.74 1.09 -2.64
CA GLU A 153 12.77 1.71 -1.72
C GLU A 153 11.43 2.08 -2.40
N GLN A 154 11.48 2.50 -3.66
CA GLN A 154 10.29 2.85 -4.44
C GLN A 154 9.58 1.60 -4.96
N SER A 155 9.23 0.72 -4.03
CA SER A 155 8.60 -0.59 -4.30
C SER A 155 7.58 -0.92 -3.22
N THR A 156 6.58 -1.72 -3.56
CA THR A 156 5.61 -2.20 -2.58
C THR A 156 5.15 -3.61 -2.89
N LEU A 157 4.94 -4.39 -1.82
CA LEU A 157 4.31 -5.71 -1.88
C LEU A 157 3.04 -5.70 -1.05
N ALA A 158 2.03 -6.40 -1.53
CA ALA A 158 0.75 -6.46 -0.84
C ALA A 158 0.02 -7.78 -1.09
N ILE A 159 -0.83 -8.11 -0.12
CA ILE A 159 -1.87 -9.12 -0.26
C ILE A 159 -3.21 -8.43 -0.50
N VAL A 160 -4.00 -8.94 -1.44
CA VAL A 160 -5.33 -8.44 -1.77
C VAL A 160 -6.38 -9.37 -1.22
N ALA A 161 -7.12 -8.93 -0.20
CA ALA A 161 -8.30 -9.62 0.27
C ALA A 161 -9.52 -9.12 -0.52
N HIS A 162 -10.13 -10.02 -1.30
CA HIS A 162 -11.25 -9.70 -2.19
C HIS A 162 -12.64 -9.74 -1.51
N HIS A 163 -12.69 -10.07 -0.22
CA HIS A 163 -13.94 -10.20 0.54
C HIS A 163 -14.71 -8.88 0.57
N PRO A 164 -16.05 -8.88 0.38
CA PRO A 164 -16.85 -7.64 0.34
C PRO A 164 -16.84 -6.86 1.65
N GLN A 165 -16.54 -7.50 2.77
CA GLN A 165 -16.41 -6.88 4.09
C GLN A 165 -14.96 -6.56 4.47
N ALA A 166 -14.00 -6.70 3.54
CA ALA A 166 -12.62 -6.33 3.80
C ALA A 166 -12.52 -4.84 4.13
N VAL A 167 -11.92 -4.52 5.28
CA VAL A 167 -11.74 -3.16 5.80
C VAL A 167 -10.33 -3.01 6.35
N TYR A 168 -9.81 -1.79 6.32
CA TYR A 168 -8.56 -1.51 7.05
C TYR A 168 -8.82 -1.51 8.56
N PHE A 169 -7.94 -2.15 9.30
CA PHE A 169 -8.04 -2.30 10.75
C PHE A 169 -6.68 -2.18 11.42
N GLY A 170 -6.67 -2.09 12.77
CA GLY A 170 -5.44 -1.94 13.55
C GLY A 170 -4.96 -0.49 13.65
N MET A 171 -5.53 0.45 12.91
CA MET A 171 -5.26 1.87 13.05
C MET A 171 -5.93 2.44 14.31
N LYS A 172 -5.32 3.48 14.91
CA LYS A 172 -5.92 4.16 16.07
C LYS A 172 -7.29 4.72 15.69
N SER A 173 -8.26 4.60 16.61
CA SER A 173 -9.60 5.17 16.47
C SER A 173 -9.49 6.67 16.10
N GLY A 174 -10.00 7.03 14.91
CA GLY A 174 -9.89 8.38 14.32
C GLY A 174 -9.43 8.37 12.86
N PHE A 175 -8.83 7.28 12.40
CA PHE A 175 -8.28 7.14 11.05
C PHE A 175 -9.14 6.25 10.12
N LEU A 176 -10.34 5.87 10.55
CA LEU A 176 -11.24 5.11 9.69
C LEU A 176 -11.92 6.08 8.70
N PRO A 177 -11.79 5.88 7.39
CA PRO A 177 -12.58 6.62 6.41
C PRO A 177 -14.06 6.38 6.67
N LYS A 178 -14.86 7.45 6.67
CA LYS A 178 -16.32 7.34 6.85
C LYS A 178 -16.91 6.51 5.70
N PRO A 179 -17.89 5.62 5.96
CA PRO A 179 -18.54 4.85 4.92
C PRO A 179 -19.09 5.79 3.83
N GLY A 180 -18.65 5.60 2.56
CA GLY A 180 -19.10 6.38 1.41
C GLY A 180 -18.10 7.39 0.83
N LYS A 181 -16.91 7.57 1.42
CA LYS A 181 -15.78 8.23 0.74
C LYS A 181 -14.78 7.17 0.31
N VAL A 182 -14.45 7.16 -0.97
CA VAL A 182 -13.42 6.31 -1.54
C VAL A 182 -12.11 6.65 -0.84
N ALA A 183 -11.47 5.66 -0.23
CA ALA A 183 -10.28 5.82 0.63
C ALA A 183 -8.98 6.05 -0.17
N ASP A 184 -9.08 6.49 -1.42
CA ASP A 184 -7.95 6.59 -2.34
C ASP A 184 -7.10 7.86 -2.13
N ASP A 185 -7.58 8.84 -1.33
CA ASP A 185 -6.87 10.13 -1.16
C ASP A 185 -6.02 10.25 0.12
N GLU A 186 -6.00 9.27 1.02
CA GLU A 186 -5.33 9.43 2.33
C GLU A 186 -4.08 8.54 2.56
N LEU A 187 -3.63 7.77 1.58
CA LEU A 187 -2.41 6.95 1.72
C LEU A 187 -1.10 7.75 1.51
N VAL A 188 -1.20 9.05 1.19
CA VAL A 188 -0.04 9.92 0.93
C VAL A 188 0.52 10.60 2.19
N ALA A 189 -0.12 10.47 3.35
CA ALA A 189 0.26 11.19 4.57
C ALA A 189 1.02 10.31 5.59
N GLY A 190 1.95 9.50 5.15
CA GLY A 190 2.75 8.59 5.99
C GLY A 190 4.24 8.90 6.08
N THR A 191 4.68 10.11 5.71
CA THR A 191 6.06 10.53 5.95
C THR A 191 6.11 11.85 6.71
N ASP A 192 6.73 11.81 7.88
CA ASP A 192 7.26 12.91 8.68
C ASP A 192 6.27 13.97 9.19
N LYS A 193 5.73 13.74 10.38
CA LYS A 193 5.39 14.83 11.28
C LYS A 193 6.49 14.98 12.32
N ASP A 194 7.49 15.77 12.02
CA ASP A 194 8.37 16.37 13.01
C ASP A 194 7.53 17.34 13.87
N PRO A 195 7.34 17.10 15.18
CA PRO A 195 6.53 17.95 16.04
C PRO A 195 7.12 19.35 16.29
N ALA A 196 8.32 19.64 15.79
CA ALA A 196 9.00 20.91 16.00
C ALA A 196 8.60 22.02 15.02
N ARG A 197 7.89 21.72 13.92
CA ARG A 197 7.55 22.72 12.88
C ARG A 197 6.14 23.31 12.96
N SER A 198 5.34 22.91 13.94
CA SER A 198 3.94 23.37 14.10
C SER A 198 3.80 24.61 14.98
N ALA A 199 4.90 25.22 15.47
CA ALA A 199 4.84 26.30 16.45
C ALA A 199 5.10 27.72 15.89
N GLU A 200 5.38 27.89 14.56
CA GLU A 200 5.77 29.21 14.03
C GLU A 200 4.82 29.83 12.99
N LEU A 201 3.59 29.36 12.86
CA LEU A 201 2.62 29.94 11.90
C LEU A 201 1.26 30.29 12.54
N SER A 202 1.28 30.90 13.72
CA SER A 202 0.09 31.55 14.28
C SER A 202 0.46 32.91 14.86
N ASP A 203 0.64 33.89 14.00
CA ASP A 203 0.47 35.30 14.31
C ASP A 203 0.58 36.13 13.01
N THR A 204 -0.54 36.29 12.29
CA THR A 204 -0.80 37.48 11.48
C THR A 204 -2.28 37.76 11.51
N ASP A 205 -2.59 38.85 12.16
CA ASP A 205 -3.83 39.60 12.32
C ASP A 205 -4.53 39.92 10.99
N PRO A 206 -5.86 39.66 10.82
CA PRO A 206 -6.61 40.04 9.64
C PRO A 206 -7.36 41.35 9.83
N THR A 207 -6.67 42.48 9.64
CA THR A 207 -7.35 43.77 9.39
C THR A 207 -6.47 44.69 8.52
N ALA A 208 -6.78 44.80 7.23
CA ALA A 208 -6.65 46.04 6.45
C ALA A 208 -7.16 45.86 5.01
N ASP A 209 -8.24 46.53 4.76
CA ASP A 209 -8.65 47.31 3.60
C ASP A 209 -8.88 46.69 2.22
N ALA A 210 -10.14 46.87 1.86
CA ALA A 210 -10.72 46.82 0.53
C ALA A 210 -10.16 47.92 -0.38
N ASP A 211 -10.41 47.71 -1.69
CA ASP A 211 -10.30 48.64 -2.81
C ASP A 211 -8.97 48.62 -3.59
N ASP A 212 -8.95 47.83 -4.66
CA ASP A 212 -8.59 48.34 -6.00
C ASP A 212 -8.92 47.30 -7.10
N GLU A 213 -9.85 47.70 -7.95
CA GLU A 213 -10.24 46.98 -9.16
C GLU A 213 -9.48 47.58 -10.34
N PRO A 214 -8.70 46.86 -11.15
CA PRO A 214 -8.21 47.43 -12.41
C PRO A 214 -9.07 46.95 -13.60
N ALA A 215 -9.45 47.98 -14.35
CA ALA A 215 -10.24 48.00 -15.55
C ALA A 215 -9.77 47.06 -16.67
N LEU A 216 -10.76 46.48 -17.35
CA LEU A 216 -10.69 45.78 -18.63
C LEU A 216 -10.20 46.68 -19.76
N VAL A 217 -9.15 46.30 -20.48
CA VAL A 217 -8.72 46.86 -21.75
C VAL A 217 -9.19 45.97 -22.89
N PRO A 218 -9.88 46.50 -23.94
CA PRO A 218 -10.32 45.69 -25.08
C PRO A 218 -9.20 45.43 -26.08
N ALA A 219 -9.26 44.26 -26.74
CA ALA A 219 -8.34 43.82 -27.80
C ALA A 219 -8.58 44.59 -29.11
N PRO A 220 -7.53 44.89 -29.90
CA PRO A 220 -7.67 45.50 -31.21
C PRO A 220 -8.04 44.49 -32.32
N SER A 221 -8.78 45.01 -33.28
CA SER A 221 -9.32 44.39 -34.52
C SER A 221 -8.28 43.80 -35.46
#